data_b2cc481f3b63ec7d460cbd47e3cea6b1
#
_entry.id   b2cc481f3b63ec7d460cbd47e3cea6b1
#
_cell.length_a   1.000
_cell.length_b   1.000
_cell.length_c   1.000
_cell.angle_alpha   90.00
_cell.angle_beta   90.00
_cell.angle_gamma   90.00
#
_symmetry.space_group_name_H-M   'P 1'
#
loop_
_entity.id
_entity.type
_entity.pdbx_description
1 polymer ?
#
loop_
_entity_poly.entity_id
_entity_poly.type
_entity_poly.pdbx_seq_one_letter_code
_entity_poly.pdbx_strand_id
1 'polypeptide(L)'
;MTGSGHKAPSGWRIAVLGGGAWGTALALAMLRAGHFVRLYARDPETVAAIDRGENPRYLPGIALQAGIVATSDIEAALDGADCVLAVAPAQSLRAMLATAKTHMPTGAPLVLCAKGIERDTGALLSAIAREILPENPVAALSGPS
;
A
#
# COMPACT_ATOMS: atom_id res chain seq x y z
N MET A 1 13.36 -22.06 17.52
CA MET A 1 13.43 -21.36 17.06
C MET A 1 13.59 -20.68 16.52
N THR A 2 13.71 -20.71 16.44
CA THR A 2 13.94 -20.00 15.94
C THR A 2 13.62 -18.91 15.82
N GLY A 3 13.23 -18.67 16.13
CA GLY A 3 12.67 -17.44 16.06
C GLY A 3 13.44 -16.33 15.92
N SER A 4 14.32 -16.18 16.51
CA SER A 4 15.32 -15.15 16.29
C SER A 4 14.83 -14.01 15.39
N GLY A 5 13.67 -13.49 15.62
CA GLY A 5 13.16 -12.32 14.90
C GLY A 5 12.70 -12.54 13.47
N HIS A 6 12.73 -13.74 12.98
CA HIS A 6 12.22 -14.02 11.64
C HIS A 6 10.70 -14.09 11.67
N LYS A 7 10.08 -13.50 10.68
CA LYS A 7 8.67 -13.70 10.43
C LYS A 7 8.45 -15.12 9.93
N ALA A 8 7.31 -15.68 10.27
CA ALA A 8 6.91 -16.95 9.70
C ALA A 8 6.88 -16.83 8.17
N PRO A 9 7.09 -17.92 7.42
CA PRO A 9 7.01 -17.84 5.97
C PRO A 9 5.71 -17.25 5.44
N SER A 10 4.64 -17.35 6.21
CA SER A 10 3.37 -16.74 5.88
C SER A 10 3.30 -15.26 6.26
N GLY A 11 4.34 -14.78 6.83
CA GLY A 11 4.50 -13.77 7.45
C GLY A 11 4.24 -12.39 7.65
N TRP A 12 4.32 -11.60 6.69
CA TRP A 12 4.31 -10.15 6.87
C TRP A 12 2.91 -9.58 6.76
N ARG A 13 2.66 -8.54 7.54
CA ARG A 13 1.44 -7.74 7.39
C ARG A 13 1.76 -6.59 6.46
N ILE A 14 1.15 -6.60 5.29
CA ILE A 14 1.39 -5.61 4.25
C ILE A 14 0.17 -4.71 4.15
N ALA A 15 0.39 -3.40 4.26
CA ALA A 15 -0.65 -2.42 3.99
C ALA A 15 -0.43 -1.87 2.58
N VAL A 16 -1.45 -1.92 1.74
CA VAL A 16 -1.40 -1.34 0.40
C VAL A 16 -2.28 -0.10 0.41
N LEU A 17 -1.68 1.05 0.19
CA LEU A 17 -2.41 2.32 0.16
C LEU A 17 -2.70 2.68 -1.29
N GLY A 18 -3.91 2.39 -1.73
CA GLY A 18 -4.37 2.65 -3.09
C GLY A 18 -5.12 1.48 -3.68
N GLY A 19 -6.36 1.70 -4.09
CA GLY A 19 -7.27 0.66 -4.59
C GLY A 19 -7.46 0.66 -6.10
N GLY A 20 -6.55 1.28 -6.85
CA GLY A 20 -6.59 1.22 -8.31
C GLY A 20 -6.11 -0.12 -8.85
N ALA A 21 -5.92 -0.18 -10.17
CA ALA A 21 -5.51 -1.44 -10.81
C ALA A 21 -4.16 -1.93 -10.29
N TRP A 22 -3.17 -1.05 -10.21
CA TRP A 22 -1.83 -1.41 -9.78
C TRP A 22 -1.81 -1.80 -8.29
N GLY A 23 -2.50 -1.03 -7.45
CA GLY A 23 -2.59 -1.37 -6.02
C GLY A 23 -3.26 -2.71 -5.77
N THR A 24 -4.34 -2.98 -6.48
CA THR A 24 -5.04 -4.26 -6.37
C THR A 24 -4.18 -5.41 -6.86
N ALA A 25 -3.45 -5.21 -7.97
CA ALA A 25 -2.55 -6.24 -8.50
C ALA A 25 -1.42 -6.54 -7.52
N LEU A 26 -0.84 -5.52 -6.91
CA LEU A 26 0.21 -5.70 -5.90
C LEU A 26 -0.33 -6.41 -4.66
N ALA A 27 -1.54 -6.04 -4.23
CA ALA A 27 -2.18 -6.72 -3.10
C ALA A 27 -2.34 -8.22 -3.37
N LEU A 28 -2.78 -8.58 -4.58
CA LEU A 28 -2.89 -9.98 -4.96
C LEU A 28 -1.54 -10.68 -4.97
N ALA A 29 -0.51 -10.00 -5.49
CA ALA A 29 0.83 -10.57 -5.53
C ALA A 29 1.36 -10.86 -4.12
N MET A 30 1.14 -9.93 -3.19
CA MET A 30 1.56 -10.11 -1.80
C MET A 30 0.78 -11.23 -1.12
N LEU A 31 -0.52 -11.32 -1.40
CA LEU A 31 -1.35 -12.37 -0.87
C LEU A 31 -0.88 -13.75 -1.36
N ARG A 32 -0.58 -13.87 -2.64
CA ARG A 32 -0.08 -15.11 -3.23
C ARG A 32 1.29 -15.51 -2.69
N ALA A 33 2.07 -14.52 -2.26
CA ALA A 33 3.36 -14.78 -1.65
C ALA A 33 3.25 -15.22 -0.19
N GLY A 34 2.04 -15.30 0.35
CA GLY A 34 1.81 -15.79 1.71
C GLY A 34 1.72 -14.72 2.77
N HIS A 35 1.53 -13.47 2.39
CA HIS A 35 1.42 -12.37 3.34
C HIS A 35 -0.02 -12.05 3.68
N PHE A 36 -0.20 -11.35 4.79
CA PHE A 36 -1.50 -10.80 5.18
C PHE A 36 -1.61 -9.42 4.58
N VAL A 37 -2.70 -9.15 3.86
CA VAL A 37 -2.81 -7.92 3.09
C VAL A 37 -4.06 -7.14 3.49
N ARG A 38 -3.85 -5.88 3.84
CA ARG A 38 -4.93 -4.92 3.98
C ARG A 38 -4.76 -3.86 2.91
N LEU A 39 -5.86 -3.51 2.25
CA LEU A 39 -5.82 -2.53 1.17
C LEU A 39 -6.70 -1.35 1.54
N TYR A 40 -6.11 -0.17 1.53
CA TYR A 40 -6.83 1.07 1.75
C TYR A 40 -7.27 1.65 0.41
N ALA A 41 -8.57 1.95 0.30
CA ALA A 41 -9.11 2.70 -0.83
C ALA A 41 -10.06 3.76 -0.28
N ARG A 42 -9.99 4.95 -0.86
CA ARG A 42 -10.80 6.07 -0.41
C ARG A 42 -12.27 5.89 -0.71
N ASP A 43 -12.58 5.22 -1.82
CA ASP A 43 -13.94 5.05 -2.30
C ASP A 43 -14.59 3.82 -1.64
N PRO A 44 -15.67 4.01 -0.86
CA PRO A 44 -16.36 2.88 -0.24
C PRO A 44 -16.90 1.85 -1.24
N GLU A 45 -17.23 2.26 -2.46
CA GLU A 45 -17.69 1.31 -3.47
C GLU A 45 -16.56 0.38 -3.89
N THR A 46 -15.35 0.92 -4.02
CA THR A 46 -14.17 0.10 -4.33
C THR A 46 -13.90 -0.89 -3.20
N VAL A 47 -14.00 -0.43 -1.94
CA VAL A 47 -13.82 -1.30 -0.78
C VAL A 47 -14.83 -2.43 -0.80
N ALA A 48 -16.11 -2.12 -1.00
CA ALA A 48 -17.16 -3.13 -1.03
C ALA A 48 -16.95 -4.12 -2.17
N ALA A 49 -16.52 -3.64 -3.34
CA ALA A 49 -16.26 -4.51 -4.48
C ALA A 49 -15.12 -5.48 -4.19
N ILE A 50 -14.03 -4.98 -3.63
CA ILE A 50 -12.88 -5.84 -3.30
C ILE A 50 -13.27 -6.89 -2.26
N ASP A 51 -14.09 -6.52 -1.28
CA ASP A 51 -14.59 -7.48 -0.30
C ASP A 51 -15.46 -8.57 -0.94
N ARG A 52 -16.11 -8.28 -2.08
CA ARG A 52 -16.86 -9.27 -2.84
C ARG A 52 -15.97 -10.07 -3.78
N GLY A 53 -14.68 -9.78 -3.84
CA GLY A 53 -13.75 -10.49 -4.70
C GLY A 53 -13.64 -9.93 -6.11
N GLU A 54 -13.90 -8.65 -6.29
CA GLU A 54 -13.80 -8.01 -7.60
C GLU A 54 -13.40 -6.54 -7.47
N ASN A 55 -12.91 -5.98 -8.55
CA ASN A 55 -12.65 -4.55 -8.63
C ASN A 55 -13.01 -4.09 -10.05
N PRO A 56 -14.31 -4.04 -10.37
CA PRO A 56 -14.73 -3.84 -11.77
C PRO A 56 -14.35 -2.48 -12.33
N ARG A 57 -14.16 -1.48 -11.49
CA ARG A 57 -13.78 -0.15 -11.95
C ARG A 57 -12.36 -0.12 -12.51
N TYR A 58 -11.44 -0.89 -11.92
CA TYR A 58 -10.02 -0.85 -12.28
C TYR A 58 -9.52 -2.15 -12.89
N LEU A 59 -10.14 -3.28 -12.57
CA LEU A 59 -9.78 -4.60 -13.10
C LEU A 59 -11.04 -5.35 -13.52
N PRO A 60 -11.74 -4.86 -14.55
CA PRO A 60 -13.01 -5.48 -14.97
C PRO A 60 -12.79 -6.93 -15.42
N GLY A 61 -13.72 -7.79 -15.00
CA GLY A 61 -13.69 -9.20 -15.40
C GLY A 61 -12.68 -10.06 -14.68
N ILE A 62 -11.95 -9.53 -13.71
CA ILE A 62 -10.96 -10.28 -12.96
C ILE A 62 -11.56 -10.67 -11.61
N ALA A 63 -11.56 -11.96 -11.31
CA ALA A 63 -11.93 -12.43 -9.98
C ALA A 63 -10.72 -12.32 -9.06
N LEU A 64 -10.90 -11.76 -7.88
CA LEU A 64 -9.82 -11.58 -6.91
C LEU A 64 -9.81 -12.77 -5.96
N GLN A 65 -8.61 -13.24 -5.65
CA GLN A 65 -8.45 -14.30 -4.65
C GLN A 65 -8.92 -13.77 -3.29
N ALA A 66 -9.63 -14.60 -2.53
CA ALA A 66 -10.07 -14.23 -1.19
C ALA A 66 -8.88 -14.02 -0.25
N GLY A 67 -8.99 -13.05 0.64
CA GLY A 67 -7.96 -12.80 1.66
C GLY A 67 -7.50 -11.36 1.75
N ILE A 68 -7.81 -10.53 0.76
CA ILE A 68 -7.52 -9.09 0.87
C ILE A 68 -8.59 -8.47 1.76
N VAL A 69 -8.16 -7.80 2.83
CA VAL A 69 -9.06 -7.02 3.68
C VAL A 69 -9.02 -5.58 3.22
N ALA A 70 -10.10 -5.12 2.61
CA ALA A 70 -10.20 -3.75 2.12
C ALA A 70 -10.85 -2.85 3.15
N THR A 71 -10.42 -1.61 3.23
CA THR A 71 -10.96 -0.64 4.17
C THR A 71 -10.82 0.78 3.63
N SER A 72 -11.74 1.65 3.99
CA SER A 72 -11.62 3.09 3.73
C SER A 72 -11.07 3.84 4.94
N ASP A 73 -10.68 3.13 5.99
CA ASP A 73 -10.08 3.68 7.20
C ASP A 73 -8.57 3.43 7.17
N ILE A 74 -7.80 4.48 6.95
CA ILE A 74 -6.34 4.35 6.81
C ILE A 74 -5.68 3.87 8.11
N GLU A 75 -6.25 4.21 9.25
CA GLU A 75 -5.75 3.71 10.52
C GLU A 75 -5.86 2.19 10.59
N ALA A 76 -7.02 1.65 10.19
CA ALA A 76 -7.22 0.21 10.18
C ALA A 76 -6.28 -0.49 9.21
N ALA A 77 -6.02 0.13 8.05
CA ALA A 77 -5.11 -0.46 7.07
C ALA A 77 -3.67 -0.53 7.59
N LEU A 78 -3.25 0.49 8.33
CA LEU A 78 -1.86 0.60 8.77
C LEU A 78 -1.59 -0.09 10.10
N ASP A 79 -2.61 -0.47 10.84
CA ASP A 79 -2.45 -1.06 12.17
C ASP A 79 -1.61 -2.33 12.11
N GLY A 80 -0.48 -2.31 12.79
CA GLY A 80 0.43 -3.47 12.84
C GLY A 80 1.13 -3.81 11.54
N ALA A 81 1.13 -2.92 10.55
CA ALA A 81 1.78 -3.21 9.29
C ALA A 81 3.30 -3.35 9.45
N ASP A 82 3.85 -4.37 8.84
CA ASP A 82 5.30 -4.59 8.78
C ASP A 82 5.93 -3.87 7.62
N CYS A 83 5.14 -3.59 6.58
CA CYS A 83 5.59 -2.90 5.38
C CYS A 83 4.40 -2.20 4.74
N VAL A 84 4.62 -1.04 4.17
CA VAL A 84 3.56 -0.24 3.55
C VAL A 84 3.91 0.04 2.10
N LEU A 85 3.01 -0.31 1.19
CA LEU A 85 3.15 -0.01 -0.23
C LEU A 85 2.26 1.20 -0.55
N ALA A 86 2.87 2.28 -0.99
CA ALA A 86 2.13 3.49 -1.36
C ALA A 86 1.93 3.49 -2.87
N VAL A 87 0.68 3.30 -3.30
CA VAL A 87 0.32 3.12 -4.71
C VAL A 87 -0.67 4.21 -5.09
N ALA A 88 -0.19 5.44 -5.09
CA ALA A 88 -0.98 6.60 -5.45
C ALA A 88 -0.35 7.31 -6.63
N PRO A 89 -1.14 8.00 -7.46
CA PRO A 89 -0.56 8.89 -8.46
C PRO A 89 0.36 9.90 -7.80
N ALA A 90 1.41 10.32 -8.53
CA ALA A 90 2.40 11.25 -8.00
C ALA A 90 1.77 12.49 -7.37
N GLN A 91 0.70 13.00 -7.98
CA GLN A 91 0.06 14.23 -7.52
C GLN A 91 -0.79 14.05 -6.26
N SER A 92 -1.05 12.81 -5.87
CA SER A 92 -1.84 12.49 -4.68
C SER A 92 -1.00 11.99 -3.52
N LEU A 93 0.26 11.68 -3.77
CA LEU A 93 1.11 11.00 -2.80
C LEU A 93 1.31 11.83 -1.52
N ARG A 94 1.58 13.12 -1.66
CA ARG A 94 1.81 13.98 -0.50
C ARG A 94 0.61 13.98 0.45
N ALA A 95 -0.59 14.15 -0.10
CA ALA A 95 -1.80 14.17 0.72
C ALA A 95 -2.04 12.81 1.38
N MET A 96 -1.81 11.73 0.66
CA MET A 96 -1.97 10.39 1.20
C MET A 96 -1.00 10.14 2.36
N LEU A 97 0.26 10.49 2.19
CA LEU A 97 1.27 10.28 3.23
C LEU A 97 1.02 11.19 4.43
N ALA A 98 0.54 12.41 4.21
CA ALA A 98 0.19 13.31 5.31
C ALA A 98 -0.95 12.72 6.14
N THR A 99 -1.93 12.11 5.50
CA THR A 99 -3.03 11.43 6.21
C THR A 99 -2.52 10.20 6.96
N ALA A 100 -1.60 9.46 6.35
CA ALA A 100 -1.06 8.24 6.94
C ALA A 100 -0.12 8.50 8.11
N LYS A 101 0.47 9.67 8.18
CA LYS A 101 1.59 9.97 9.08
C LYS A 101 1.32 9.58 10.53
N THR A 102 0.15 9.93 11.05
CA THR A 102 -0.18 9.69 12.46
C THR A 102 -0.40 8.22 12.79
N HIS A 103 -0.60 7.40 11.76
CA HIS A 103 -0.91 5.98 11.92
C HIS A 103 0.21 5.06 11.42
N MET A 104 1.29 5.63 10.89
CA MET A 104 2.40 4.82 10.37
C MET A 104 3.12 4.10 11.50
N PRO A 105 3.29 2.77 11.39
CA PRO A 105 4.12 2.05 12.36
C PRO A 105 5.55 2.55 12.28
N THR A 106 6.15 2.79 13.43
CA THR A 106 7.52 3.28 13.52
C THR A 106 8.49 2.29 12.90
N GLY A 107 9.33 2.76 11.99
CA GLY A 107 10.35 1.93 11.38
C GLY A 107 9.87 1.03 10.26
N ALA A 108 8.56 0.95 9.99
CA ALA A 108 8.07 0.14 8.88
C ALA A 108 8.53 0.73 7.55
N PRO A 109 9.10 -0.10 6.64
CA PRO A 109 9.50 0.40 5.33
C PRO A 109 8.30 0.90 4.53
N LEU A 110 8.50 2.00 3.84
CA LEU A 110 7.54 2.53 2.88
C LEU A 110 8.07 2.27 1.47
N VAL A 111 7.33 1.53 0.68
CA VAL A 111 7.71 1.24 -0.70
C VAL A 111 6.85 2.08 -1.62
N LEU A 112 7.49 2.96 -2.38
CA LEU A 112 6.81 3.83 -3.34
C LEU A 112 6.60 3.05 -4.63
N CYS A 113 5.34 2.93 -5.02
CA CYS A 113 4.95 2.17 -6.21
C CYS A 113 4.38 3.09 -7.28
N ALA A 114 4.84 4.33 -7.29
CA ALA A 114 4.48 5.34 -8.29
C ALA A 114 5.75 5.97 -8.83
N LYS A 115 5.66 6.48 -10.03
CA LYS A 115 6.79 7.17 -10.68
C LYS A 115 6.48 8.64 -10.87
N GLY A 116 7.53 9.42 -11.04
CA GLY A 116 7.41 10.80 -11.42
C GLY A 116 7.83 11.77 -10.34
N ILE A 117 7.40 12.99 -10.53
CA ILE A 117 7.66 14.10 -9.63
C ILE A 117 6.35 14.82 -9.34
N GLU A 118 6.32 15.54 -8.23
CA GLU A 118 5.19 16.40 -7.90
C GLU A 118 5.22 17.64 -8.78
N ARG A 119 4.11 17.95 -9.46
CA ARG A 119 4.07 19.04 -10.43
C ARG A 119 4.35 20.40 -9.82
N ASP A 120 3.73 20.71 -8.70
CA ASP A 120 3.80 22.04 -8.13
C ASP A 120 5.18 22.40 -7.58
N THR A 121 5.89 21.41 -7.05
CA THR A 121 7.19 21.64 -6.41
C THR A 121 8.36 21.08 -7.18
N GLY A 122 8.11 20.18 -8.15
CA GLY A 122 9.17 19.47 -8.86
C GLY A 122 9.87 18.42 -7.98
N ALA A 123 9.33 18.12 -6.81
CA ALA A 123 9.99 17.23 -5.88
C ALA A 123 9.89 15.77 -6.31
N LEU A 124 10.96 15.02 -6.09
CA LEU A 124 10.94 13.56 -6.26
C LEU A 124 10.04 12.94 -5.19
N LEU A 125 9.36 11.86 -5.57
CA LEU A 125 8.45 11.20 -4.63
C LEU A 125 9.18 10.67 -3.39
N SER A 126 10.41 10.19 -3.54
CA SER A 126 11.21 9.75 -2.41
C SER A 126 11.55 10.90 -1.46
N ALA A 127 11.78 12.09 -2.00
CA ALA A 127 12.04 13.27 -1.17
C ALA A 127 10.80 13.67 -0.38
N ILE A 128 9.62 13.60 -1.01
CA ILE A 128 8.35 13.87 -0.33
C ILE A 128 8.14 12.88 0.82
N ALA A 129 8.39 11.61 0.56
CA ALA A 129 8.23 10.58 1.58
C ALA A 129 9.17 10.81 2.77
N ARG A 130 10.42 11.15 2.51
CA ARG A 130 11.38 11.41 3.57
C ARG A 130 11.04 12.66 4.36
N GLU A 131 10.46 13.65 3.71
CA GLU A 131 10.01 14.86 4.37
C GLU A 131 8.88 14.58 5.35
N ILE A 132 7.90 13.78 4.93
CA ILE A 132 6.69 13.52 5.73
C ILE A 132 6.92 12.41 6.75
N LEU A 133 7.68 11.37 6.37
CA LEU A 133 7.88 10.17 7.17
C LEU A 133 9.39 9.94 7.38
N PRO A 134 10.07 10.84 8.11
CA PRO A 134 11.53 10.76 8.24
C PRO A 134 12.03 9.54 9.00
N GLU A 135 11.16 8.87 9.76
CA GLU A 135 11.56 7.71 10.56
C GLU A 135 11.26 6.38 9.89
N ASN A 136 10.75 6.42 8.66
CA ASN A 136 10.41 5.20 7.93
C ASN A 136 11.37 5.05 6.74
N PRO A 137 12.05 3.91 6.63
CA PRO A 137 12.91 3.67 5.45
C PRO A 137 12.07 3.73 4.17
N VAL A 138 12.62 4.34 3.15
CA VAL A 138 11.93 4.53 1.87
C VAL A 138 12.63 3.73 0.79
N ALA A 139 11.87 2.92 0.07
CA ALA A 139 12.32 2.22 -1.11
C ALA A 139 11.39 2.53 -2.26
N ALA A 140 11.84 2.32 -3.47
CA ALA A 140 11.01 2.51 -4.65
C ALA A 140 10.93 1.19 -5.41
N LEU A 141 9.70 0.81 -5.78
CA LEU A 141 9.49 -0.33 -6.64
C LEU A 141 9.61 0.15 -8.08
N SER A 142 10.63 -0.35 -8.77
CA SER A 142 10.89 0.00 -10.14
C SER A 142 10.43 -1.14 -11.03
N GLY A 143 9.54 -0.84 -11.96
CA GLY A 143 9.07 -1.81 -12.92
C GLY A 143 9.48 -1.44 -14.32
N PRO A 144 9.25 -2.34 -15.28
CA PRO A 144 9.49 -2.00 -16.67
C PRO A 144 8.58 -0.85 -17.08
N SER A 145 9.13 0.10 -17.78
CA SER A 145 8.38 1.26 -18.25
C SER A 145 7.74 0.99 -19.60
#